data_9bf062927ba7d85701356db2c0a5c008
#
_entry.id   9bf062927ba7d85701356db2c0a5c008
#
_cell.length_a   1.000
_cell.length_b   1.000
_cell.length_c   1.000
_cell.angle_alpha   90.00
_cell.angle_beta   90.00
_cell.angle_gamma   90.00
#
_symmetry.space_group_name_H-M   'P 1'
#
loop_
_entity.id
_entity.type
_entity.pdbx_description
1 polymer ?
#
loop_
_entity_poly.entity_id
_entity_poly.type
_entity_poly.pdbx_seq_one_letter_code
_entity_poly.pdbx_strand_id
1 'polypeptide(L)'
;MYFYQPSQGHGLPHDPLNAIIGPRPIGWIASQDAEGQRNLAPYSFFNCFNYRPPIIGFASSGWKDSVRNIIETKEFVWNLATRPLAAAMNETSASIPHDEDEFVRAGLTAAASRLVSAPRVAESPVNFECRLSQCIQLTTAEGNPVDTWLVLGEVVAVHIDESLLDNGIYQTARAQPILRAGGPSAYYGIADSLRFDMIRPDAR
;
A
#
# COMPACT_ATOMS: atom_id res chain seq x y z
N MET A 1 2.81 3.24 33.79
CA MET A 1 2.63 2.71 32.41
C MET A 1 1.14 2.44 32.22
N TYR A 2 0.54 2.86 31.10
CA TYR A 2 -0.87 2.55 30.79
C TYR A 2 -0.96 1.13 30.22
N PHE A 3 -1.89 0.33 30.72
CA PHE A 3 -2.11 -1.07 30.33
C PHE A 3 -3.58 -1.29 29.98
N TYR A 4 -3.86 -2.01 28.92
CA TYR A 4 -5.19 -2.49 28.59
C TYR A 4 -5.12 -3.83 27.83
N GLN A 5 -6.22 -4.58 27.88
CA GLN A 5 -6.42 -5.78 27.08
C GLN A 5 -7.36 -5.42 25.91
N PRO A 6 -6.94 -5.60 24.63
CA PRO A 6 -7.79 -5.21 23.49
C PRO A 6 -9.19 -5.81 23.50
N SER A 7 -9.35 -7.03 24.01
CA SER A 7 -10.66 -7.69 24.15
C SER A 7 -11.60 -7.00 25.16
N GLN A 8 -11.06 -6.17 26.04
CA GLN A 8 -11.82 -5.42 27.06
C GLN A 8 -11.95 -3.94 26.70
N GLY A 9 -11.41 -3.54 25.56
CA GLY A 9 -11.35 -2.16 25.13
C GLY A 9 -10.15 -1.40 25.68
N HIS A 10 -9.82 -0.29 25.03
CA HIS A 10 -8.63 0.52 25.35
C HIS A 10 -8.87 1.61 26.43
N GLY A 11 -10.13 1.96 26.72
CA GLY A 11 -10.45 2.98 27.73
C GLY A 11 -9.98 4.42 27.43
N LEU A 12 -9.54 4.68 26.20
CA LEU A 12 -9.05 5.99 25.72
C LEU A 12 -10.07 6.63 24.76
N PRO A 13 -10.04 7.95 24.53
CA PRO A 13 -10.93 8.62 23.59
C PRO A 13 -10.83 8.08 22.16
N HIS A 14 -9.64 7.59 21.76
CA HIS A 14 -9.36 6.96 20.44
C HIS A 14 -8.50 5.73 20.61
N ASP A 15 -8.74 4.71 19.79
CA ASP A 15 -7.89 3.52 19.75
C ASP A 15 -6.44 3.90 19.36
N PRO A 16 -5.44 3.66 20.22
CA PRO A 16 -4.06 4.06 19.97
C PRO A 16 -3.32 3.11 19.01
N LEU A 17 -3.85 1.91 18.70
CA LEU A 17 -3.12 0.86 17.99
C LEU A 17 -2.53 1.35 16.67
N ASN A 18 -3.35 2.00 15.84
CA ASN A 18 -2.93 2.52 14.55
C ASN A 18 -1.93 3.69 14.65
N ALA A 19 -1.91 4.41 15.76
CA ALA A 19 -0.94 5.46 16.03
C ALA A 19 0.41 4.87 16.52
N ILE A 20 0.35 3.83 17.33
CA ILE A 20 1.54 3.17 17.90
C ILE A 20 2.36 2.49 16.79
N ILE A 21 1.72 1.77 15.86
CA ILE A 21 2.38 1.10 14.74
C ILE A 21 2.57 2.01 13.52
N GLY A 22 2.30 3.30 13.65
CA GLY A 22 2.48 4.30 12.61
C GLY A 22 3.80 5.05 12.72
N PRO A 23 4.13 5.87 11.69
CA PRO A 23 3.43 5.97 10.41
C PRO A 23 3.72 4.77 9.48
N ARG A 24 2.72 4.34 8.73
CA ARG A 24 2.81 3.20 7.82
C ARG A 24 2.88 3.66 6.36
N PRO A 25 3.66 2.99 5.49
CA PRO A 25 3.60 3.23 4.05
C PRO A 25 2.21 2.88 3.50
N ILE A 26 1.86 3.48 2.36
CA ILE A 26 0.57 3.25 1.68
C ILE A 26 0.76 2.22 0.57
N GLY A 27 -0.04 1.17 0.61
CA GLY A 27 -0.25 0.28 -0.52
C GLY A 27 -1.32 0.89 -1.43
N TRP A 28 -0.95 1.73 -2.39
CA TRP A 28 -1.88 2.26 -3.38
C TRP A 28 -1.95 1.27 -4.53
N ILE A 29 -2.96 0.41 -4.48
CA ILE A 29 -3.05 -0.81 -5.28
C ILE A 29 -4.00 -0.59 -6.45
N ALA A 30 -3.48 -0.76 -7.66
CA ALA A 30 -4.24 -0.85 -8.89
C ALA A 30 -4.42 -2.33 -9.27
N SER A 31 -5.61 -2.69 -9.68
CA SER A 31 -5.98 -4.02 -10.18
C SER A 31 -7.02 -3.88 -11.28
N GLN A 32 -7.29 -4.94 -11.99
CA GLN A 32 -8.44 -5.05 -12.88
C GLN A 32 -8.99 -6.48 -12.86
N ASP A 33 -10.25 -6.65 -13.21
CA ASP A 33 -10.85 -7.98 -13.42
C ASP A 33 -10.53 -8.56 -14.81
N ALA A 34 -11.09 -9.73 -15.13
CA ALA A 34 -10.88 -10.39 -16.41
C ALA A 34 -11.52 -9.63 -17.60
N GLU A 35 -12.54 -8.81 -17.34
CA GLU A 35 -13.22 -7.97 -18.30
C GLU A 35 -12.50 -6.63 -18.54
N GLY A 36 -11.46 -6.34 -17.74
CA GLY A 36 -10.66 -5.10 -17.82
C GLY A 36 -11.25 -3.93 -17.02
N GLN A 37 -12.25 -4.17 -16.14
CA GLN A 37 -12.75 -3.15 -15.24
C GLN A 37 -11.68 -2.85 -14.19
N ARG A 38 -11.25 -1.59 -14.14
CA ARG A 38 -10.16 -1.13 -13.29
C ARG A 38 -10.64 -0.83 -11.88
N ASN A 39 -9.72 -1.00 -10.91
CA ASN A 39 -9.92 -0.61 -9.53
C ASN A 39 -8.61 -0.04 -8.96
N LEU A 40 -8.71 1.02 -8.17
CA LEU A 40 -7.57 1.67 -7.51
C LEU A 40 -7.94 2.04 -6.08
N ALA A 41 -7.27 1.43 -5.09
CA ALA A 41 -7.58 1.65 -3.69
C ALA A 41 -6.33 1.74 -2.80
N PRO A 42 -6.30 2.66 -1.79
CA PRO A 42 -5.20 2.77 -0.84
C PRO A 42 -5.42 1.85 0.38
N TYR A 43 -4.36 1.14 0.75
CA TYR A 43 -4.29 0.29 1.94
C TYR A 43 -3.18 0.78 2.86
N SER A 44 -3.49 1.00 4.13
CA SER A 44 -2.49 1.45 5.11
C SER A 44 -1.86 0.31 5.93
N PHE A 45 -2.37 -0.91 5.83
CA PHE A 45 -1.69 -2.11 6.30
C PHE A 45 -0.90 -2.70 5.14
N PHE A 46 0.27 -2.13 4.87
CA PHE A 46 1.12 -2.45 3.73
C PHE A 46 2.59 -2.44 4.15
N ASN A 47 3.38 -3.39 3.61
CA ASN A 47 4.83 -3.37 3.74
C ASN A 47 5.53 -4.31 2.73
N CYS A 48 6.89 -4.31 2.79
CA CYS A 48 7.75 -5.31 2.16
C CYS A 48 7.97 -6.48 3.12
N PHE A 49 7.80 -7.71 2.64
CA PHE A 49 7.87 -8.95 3.43
C PHE A 49 9.08 -9.81 3.08
N ASN A 50 9.63 -9.68 1.88
CA ASN A 50 10.86 -10.36 1.48
C ASN A 50 11.65 -9.48 0.51
N TYR A 51 12.99 -9.61 0.51
CA TYR A 51 13.87 -8.81 -0.32
C TYR A 51 14.35 -9.53 -1.58
N ARG A 52 14.53 -10.87 -1.52
CA ARG A 52 15.00 -11.67 -2.66
C ARG A 52 14.33 -13.05 -2.67
N PRO A 53 13.35 -13.28 -3.58
CA PRO A 53 12.71 -12.32 -4.48
C PRO A 53 11.95 -11.23 -3.70
N PRO A 54 11.77 -10.02 -4.27
CA PRO A 54 11.06 -8.96 -3.57
C PRO A 54 9.57 -9.29 -3.48
N ILE A 55 9.03 -9.35 -2.26
CA ILE A 55 7.62 -9.60 -1.99
C ILE A 55 7.08 -8.46 -1.16
N ILE A 56 6.05 -7.81 -1.66
CA ILE A 56 5.26 -6.79 -0.95
C ILE A 56 3.86 -7.35 -0.63
N GLY A 57 3.18 -6.71 0.31
CA GLY A 57 1.83 -7.15 0.63
C GLY A 57 1.02 -6.10 1.36
N PHE A 58 -0.29 -6.28 1.30
CA PHE A 58 -1.26 -5.44 2.00
C PHE A 58 -2.37 -6.29 2.59
N ALA A 59 -3.01 -5.78 3.66
CA ALA A 59 -4.18 -6.40 4.24
C ALA A 59 -5.44 -5.60 3.89
N SER A 60 -6.44 -6.29 3.36
CA SER A 60 -7.78 -5.76 3.08
C SER A 60 -8.75 -6.19 4.17
N SER A 61 -9.33 -5.24 4.88
CA SER A 61 -10.48 -5.50 5.75
C SER A 61 -11.73 -5.57 4.86
N GLY A 62 -12.30 -6.76 4.76
CA GLY A 62 -13.36 -7.10 3.82
C GLY A 62 -12.85 -7.64 2.48
N TRP A 63 -13.70 -8.48 1.87
CA TRP A 63 -13.51 -9.00 0.51
C TRP A 63 -13.91 -7.94 -0.51
N LYS A 64 -12.96 -7.07 -0.88
CA LYS A 64 -13.16 -5.93 -1.77
C LYS A 64 -12.72 -6.23 -3.21
N ASP A 65 -13.03 -5.32 -4.13
CA ASP A 65 -12.69 -5.44 -5.55
C ASP A 65 -11.22 -5.72 -5.78
N SER A 66 -10.30 -5.03 -5.09
CA SER A 66 -8.86 -5.32 -5.21
C SER A 66 -8.54 -6.80 -4.90
N VAL A 67 -9.12 -7.38 -3.85
CA VAL A 67 -8.87 -8.79 -3.50
C VAL A 67 -9.47 -9.72 -4.56
N ARG A 68 -10.71 -9.45 -4.99
CA ARG A 68 -11.40 -10.23 -6.01
C ARG A 68 -10.61 -10.22 -7.32
N ASN A 69 -10.29 -9.04 -7.84
CA ASN A 69 -9.57 -8.86 -9.10
C ASN A 69 -8.20 -9.55 -9.07
N ILE A 70 -7.45 -9.39 -7.96
CA ILE A 70 -6.13 -10.01 -7.80
C ILE A 70 -6.21 -11.54 -7.71
N ILE A 71 -7.23 -12.08 -7.06
CA ILE A 71 -7.44 -13.54 -7.03
C ILE A 71 -7.77 -14.08 -8.41
N GLU A 72 -8.54 -13.35 -9.19
CA GLU A 72 -8.93 -13.73 -10.54
C GLU A 72 -7.77 -13.63 -11.53
N THR A 73 -7.16 -12.46 -11.64
CA THR A 73 -6.13 -12.17 -12.67
C THR A 73 -4.71 -12.57 -12.25
N LYS A 74 -4.47 -12.79 -10.95
CA LYS A 74 -3.17 -13.07 -10.33
C LYS A 74 -2.18 -11.91 -10.45
N GLU A 75 -2.65 -10.69 -10.67
CA GLU A 75 -1.81 -9.53 -10.97
C GLU A 75 -2.31 -8.27 -10.24
N PHE A 76 -1.39 -7.39 -9.91
CA PHE A 76 -1.67 -6.04 -9.42
C PHE A 76 -0.48 -5.11 -9.59
N VAL A 77 -0.71 -3.81 -9.39
CA VAL A 77 0.35 -2.81 -9.37
C VAL A 77 0.29 -2.03 -8.07
N TRP A 78 1.43 -1.89 -7.39
CA TRP A 78 1.60 -0.91 -6.33
C TRP A 78 2.11 0.40 -6.91
N ASN A 79 1.54 1.52 -6.46
CA ASN A 79 1.91 2.86 -6.87
C ASN A 79 2.34 3.67 -5.64
N LEU A 80 3.41 4.45 -5.76
CA LEU A 80 3.87 5.31 -4.67
C LEU A 80 2.91 6.46 -4.44
N ALA A 81 2.31 6.51 -3.26
CA ALA A 81 1.49 7.64 -2.83
C ALA A 81 2.40 8.78 -2.36
N THR A 82 2.33 9.93 -3.02
CA THR A 82 3.16 11.10 -2.75
C THR A 82 2.34 12.28 -2.25
N ARG A 83 3.02 13.29 -1.67
CA ARG A 83 2.34 14.50 -1.19
C ARG A 83 1.53 15.24 -2.29
N PRO A 84 2.05 15.43 -3.51
CA PRO A 84 1.28 16.01 -4.61
C PRO A 84 0.03 15.20 -4.99
N LEU A 85 0.07 13.87 -4.86
CA LEU A 85 -1.03 12.97 -5.21
C LEU A 85 -1.97 12.65 -4.04
N ALA A 86 -1.76 13.26 -2.85
CA ALA A 86 -2.49 12.90 -1.64
C ALA A 86 -4.02 13.07 -1.77
N ALA A 87 -4.49 14.13 -2.43
CA ALA A 87 -5.91 14.37 -2.65
C ALA A 87 -6.52 13.33 -3.60
N ALA A 88 -5.86 13.06 -4.73
CA ALA A 88 -6.31 12.06 -5.69
C ALA A 88 -6.29 10.64 -5.07
N MET A 89 -5.24 10.29 -4.34
CA MET A 89 -5.19 9.01 -3.60
C MET A 89 -6.33 8.90 -2.59
N ASN A 90 -6.67 9.99 -1.89
CA ASN A 90 -7.77 9.99 -0.92
C ASN A 90 -9.13 9.80 -1.62
N GLU A 91 -9.36 10.38 -2.82
CA GLU A 91 -10.57 10.14 -3.61
C GLU A 91 -10.74 8.66 -3.98
N THR A 92 -9.64 7.93 -4.25
CA THR A 92 -9.69 6.49 -4.53
C THR A 92 -9.97 5.63 -3.31
N SER A 93 -10.13 6.21 -2.12
CA SER A 93 -10.57 5.50 -0.90
C SER A 93 -12.09 5.43 -0.75
N ALA A 94 -12.83 6.12 -1.60
CA ALA A 94 -14.29 6.13 -1.55
C ALA A 94 -14.86 4.73 -1.84
N SER A 95 -15.92 4.36 -1.11
CA SER A 95 -16.70 3.16 -1.43
C SER A 95 -17.63 3.49 -2.58
N ILE A 96 -17.29 3.06 -3.77
CA ILE A 96 -18.06 3.26 -5.00
C ILE A 96 -18.55 1.91 -5.55
N PRO A 97 -19.58 1.90 -6.41
CA PRO A 97 -19.97 0.71 -7.14
C PRO A 97 -18.83 0.13 -7.98
N HIS A 98 -18.83 -1.19 -8.19
CA HIS A 98 -17.78 -1.89 -8.92
C HIS A 98 -17.61 -1.42 -10.37
N ASP A 99 -18.68 -0.96 -11.00
CA ASP A 99 -18.71 -0.44 -12.39
C ASP A 99 -18.22 1.02 -12.50
N GLU A 100 -17.92 1.67 -11.39
CA GLU A 100 -17.26 2.98 -11.38
C GLU A 100 -15.73 2.80 -11.32
N ASP A 101 -15.01 3.73 -11.98
CA ASP A 101 -13.55 3.69 -12.11
C ASP A 101 -12.90 4.77 -11.24
N GLU A 102 -12.14 4.38 -10.22
CA GLU A 102 -11.46 5.30 -9.33
C GLU A 102 -10.40 6.16 -10.03
N PHE A 103 -9.78 5.67 -11.12
CA PHE A 103 -8.87 6.51 -11.91
C PHE A 103 -9.60 7.71 -12.51
N VAL A 104 -10.77 7.47 -13.11
CA VAL A 104 -11.59 8.54 -13.69
C VAL A 104 -12.08 9.48 -12.61
N ARG A 105 -12.59 8.94 -11.50
CA ARG A 105 -13.09 9.71 -10.37
C ARG A 105 -12.03 10.63 -9.76
N ALA A 106 -10.81 10.13 -9.61
CA ALA A 106 -9.70 10.88 -9.03
C ALA A 106 -8.93 11.76 -10.05
N GLY A 107 -9.33 11.77 -11.33
CA GLY A 107 -8.67 12.52 -12.39
C GLY A 107 -7.26 12.00 -12.69
N LEU A 108 -7.04 10.69 -12.56
CA LEU A 108 -5.75 10.02 -12.77
C LEU A 108 -5.71 9.31 -14.12
N THR A 109 -4.51 9.17 -14.67
CA THR A 109 -4.27 8.47 -15.93
C THR A 109 -3.83 7.03 -15.67
N ALA A 110 -4.60 6.08 -16.20
CA ALA A 110 -4.21 4.68 -16.20
C ALA A 110 -3.20 4.41 -17.32
N ALA A 111 -1.93 4.20 -16.97
CA ALA A 111 -0.87 3.84 -17.91
C ALA A 111 -0.71 2.32 -17.99
N ALA A 112 -0.43 1.82 -19.20
CA ALA A 112 -0.18 0.39 -19.40
C ALA A 112 1.07 -0.07 -18.65
N SER A 113 0.97 -1.23 -18.02
CA SER A 113 2.08 -1.98 -17.46
C SER A 113 2.87 -2.72 -18.55
N ARG A 114 4.02 -3.29 -18.21
CA ARG A 114 4.87 -4.02 -19.18
C ARG A 114 4.74 -5.54 -19.05
N LEU A 115 4.55 -6.05 -17.85
CA LEU A 115 4.57 -7.50 -17.55
C LEU A 115 3.27 -8.01 -16.93
N VAL A 116 2.37 -7.11 -16.54
CA VAL A 116 1.05 -7.45 -15.98
C VAL A 116 -0.05 -6.66 -16.69
N SER A 117 -1.29 -7.12 -16.60
CA SER A 117 -2.46 -6.47 -17.21
C SER A 117 -2.96 -5.27 -16.41
N ALA A 118 -2.82 -5.30 -15.08
CA ALA A 118 -3.23 -4.22 -14.19
C ALA A 118 -2.51 -2.91 -14.53
N PRO A 119 -3.21 -1.76 -14.61
CA PRO A 119 -2.62 -0.49 -14.99
C PRO A 119 -1.78 0.13 -13.86
N ARG A 120 -0.88 1.03 -14.25
CA ARG A 120 -0.14 1.92 -13.32
C ARG A 120 -0.85 3.27 -13.23
N VAL A 121 -0.68 3.96 -12.11
CA VAL A 121 -0.97 5.40 -12.03
C VAL A 121 0.16 6.15 -12.74
N ALA A 122 -0.13 6.80 -13.86
CA ALA A 122 0.89 7.49 -14.69
C ALA A 122 1.59 8.62 -13.92
N GLU A 123 0.87 9.32 -13.05
CA GLU A 123 1.36 10.44 -12.25
C GLU A 123 2.20 9.98 -11.06
N SER A 124 2.15 8.69 -10.68
CA SER A 124 2.97 8.15 -9.60
C SER A 124 4.42 7.95 -10.08
N PRO A 125 5.40 8.52 -9.38
CA PRO A 125 6.79 8.48 -9.86
C PRO A 125 7.48 7.12 -9.64
N VAL A 126 6.84 6.19 -8.91
CA VAL A 126 7.33 4.82 -8.73
C VAL A 126 6.16 3.85 -8.77
N ASN A 127 6.30 2.78 -9.58
CA ASN A 127 5.30 1.72 -9.63
C ASN A 127 6.00 0.35 -9.60
N PHE A 128 5.39 -0.62 -8.93
CA PHE A 128 5.82 -2.02 -8.91
C PHE A 128 4.74 -2.90 -9.54
N GLU A 129 5.08 -3.58 -10.62
CA GLU A 129 4.22 -4.61 -11.19
C GLU A 129 4.41 -5.90 -10.40
N CYS A 130 3.31 -6.51 -9.98
CA CYS A 130 3.32 -7.64 -9.06
C CYS A 130 2.49 -8.81 -9.59
N ARG A 131 2.97 -10.02 -9.33
CA ARG A 131 2.21 -11.26 -9.47
C ARG A 131 1.83 -11.81 -8.12
N LEU A 132 0.59 -12.23 -7.99
CA LEU A 132 0.08 -12.80 -6.75
C LEU A 132 0.91 -14.03 -6.34
N SER A 133 1.46 -13.98 -5.13
CA SER A 133 2.14 -15.11 -4.49
C SER A 133 1.18 -15.88 -3.56
N GLN A 134 0.50 -15.15 -2.67
CA GLN A 134 -0.42 -15.74 -1.70
C GLN A 134 -1.56 -14.76 -1.39
N CYS A 135 -2.74 -15.32 -1.12
CA CYS A 135 -3.84 -14.59 -0.48
C CYS A 135 -4.32 -15.42 0.72
N ILE A 136 -4.22 -14.86 1.91
CA ILE A 136 -4.42 -15.58 3.16
C ILE A 136 -5.50 -14.85 3.95
N GLN A 137 -6.60 -15.55 4.28
CA GLN A 137 -7.54 -15.04 5.27
C GLN A 137 -6.90 -15.12 6.66
N LEU A 138 -6.87 -14.02 7.39
CA LEU A 138 -6.30 -13.99 8.73
C LEU A 138 -7.22 -14.70 9.73
N THR A 139 -6.62 -15.27 10.78
CA THR A 139 -7.34 -15.93 11.88
C THR A 139 -6.93 -15.32 13.22
N THR A 140 -7.80 -15.46 14.22
CA THR A 140 -7.45 -15.20 15.62
C THR A 140 -6.43 -16.22 16.13
N ALA A 141 -5.91 -16.03 17.33
CA ALA A 141 -5.00 -16.97 17.99
C ALA A 141 -5.65 -18.37 18.20
N GLU A 142 -6.96 -18.42 18.31
CA GLU A 142 -7.75 -19.66 18.44
C GLU A 142 -8.09 -20.30 17.08
N GLY A 143 -7.65 -19.69 15.97
CA GLY A 143 -7.89 -20.21 14.62
C GLY A 143 -9.20 -19.78 13.97
N ASN A 144 -9.97 -18.89 14.60
CA ASN A 144 -11.22 -18.39 14.02
C ASN A 144 -10.92 -17.39 12.89
N PRO A 145 -11.54 -17.53 11.70
CA PRO A 145 -11.33 -16.61 10.60
C PRO A 145 -11.84 -15.20 10.93
N VAL A 146 -11.10 -14.18 10.49
CA VAL A 146 -11.53 -12.79 10.55
C VAL A 146 -11.74 -12.25 9.14
N ASP A 147 -12.53 -11.19 8.99
CA ASP A 147 -12.84 -10.57 7.70
C ASP A 147 -11.67 -9.69 7.22
N THR A 148 -10.51 -10.33 7.10
CA THR A 148 -9.28 -9.65 6.63
C THR A 148 -8.44 -10.63 5.81
N TRP A 149 -8.02 -10.17 4.62
CA TRP A 149 -7.19 -10.92 3.69
C TRP A 149 -5.82 -10.24 3.52
N LEU A 150 -4.76 -10.98 3.80
CA LEU A 150 -3.39 -10.59 3.48
C LEU A 150 -3.06 -11.05 2.06
N VAL A 151 -2.84 -10.09 1.18
CA VAL A 151 -2.43 -10.32 -0.22
C VAL A 151 -0.93 -10.07 -0.33
N LEU A 152 -0.18 -11.07 -0.77
CA LEU A 152 1.25 -11.01 -1.02
C LEU A 152 1.53 -11.15 -2.51
N GLY A 153 2.38 -10.29 -3.07
CA GLY A 153 2.77 -10.34 -4.47
C GLY A 153 4.29 -10.21 -4.65
N GLU A 154 4.83 -11.02 -5.54
CA GLU A 154 6.20 -10.89 -6.01
C GLU A 154 6.29 -9.72 -6.99
N VAL A 155 7.23 -8.80 -6.74
CA VAL A 155 7.51 -7.68 -7.65
C VAL A 155 8.29 -8.21 -8.84
N VAL A 156 7.68 -8.12 -10.04
CA VAL A 156 8.27 -8.62 -11.29
C VAL A 156 8.81 -7.51 -12.20
N ALA A 157 8.39 -6.25 -11.99
CA ALA A 157 8.97 -5.08 -12.64
C ALA A 157 8.87 -3.84 -11.74
N VAL A 158 9.83 -2.93 -11.91
CA VAL A 158 9.92 -1.67 -11.18
C VAL A 158 10.06 -0.53 -12.17
N HIS A 159 9.21 0.48 -12.03
CA HIS A 159 9.28 1.76 -12.74
C HIS A 159 9.70 2.83 -11.75
N ILE A 160 10.68 3.63 -12.11
CA ILE A 160 11.18 4.76 -11.31
C ILE A 160 11.35 5.95 -12.23
N ASP A 161 10.80 7.11 -11.87
CA ASP A 161 11.11 8.36 -12.52
C ASP A 161 12.60 8.68 -12.31
N GLU A 162 13.34 8.87 -13.40
CA GLU A 162 14.78 9.09 -13.38
C GLU A 162 15.18 10.32 -12.56
N SER A 163 14.30 11.32 -12.41
CA SER A 163 14.53 12.49 -11.56
C SER A 163 14.71 12.14 -10.08
N LEU A 164 14.25 10.95 -9.65
CA LEU A 164 14.45 10.45 -8.29
C LEU A 164 15.77 9.72 -8.09
N LEU A 165 16.57 9.57 -9.15
CA LEU A 165 17.90 8.97 -9.08
C LEU A 165 18.97 10.07 -9.06
N ASP A 166 19.93 9.94 -8.15
CA ASP A 166 21.13 10.78 -8.09
C ASP A 166 22.34 9.85 -8.12
N ASN A 167 23.10 9.89 -9.21
CA ASN A 167 24.23 8.96 -9.47
C ASN A 167 23.82 7.48 -9.27
N GLY A 168 22.60 7.11 -9.68
CA GLY A 168 22.07 5.76 -9.54
C GLY A 168 21.50 5.41 -8.13
N ILE A 169 21.49 6.38 -7.21
CA ILE A 169 20.96 6.20 -5.84
C ILE A 169 19.57 6.83 -5.74
N TYR A 170 18.58 6.04 -5.34
CA TYR A 170 17.21 6.50 -5.15
C TYR A 170 17.09 7.49 -3.97
N GLN A 171 16.50 8.65 -4.23
CA GLN A 171 16.36 9.75 -3.27
C GLN A 171 14.97 9.70 -2.62
N THR A 172 14.86 8.96 -1.51
CA THR A 172 13.57 8.67 -0.84
C THR A 172 12.77 9.92 -0.51
N ALA A 173 13.38 10.93 0.10
CA ALA A 173 12.67 12.15 0.50
C ALA A 173 12.27 13.02 -0.70
N ARG A 174 13.03 12.99 -1.81
CA ARG A 174 12.69 13.72 -3.04
C ARG A 174 11.37 13.25 -3.65
N ALA A 175 11.03 11.97 -3.52
CA ALA A 175 9.75 11.42 -3.96
C ALA A 175 8.56 11.92 -3.11
N GLN A 176 8.79 12.55 -1.96
CA GLN A 176 7.78 13.06 -1.03
C GLN A 176 6.71 12.02 -0.66
N PRO A 177 7.08 10.78 -0.28
CA PRO A 177 6.10 9.78 0.08
C PRO A 177 5.27 10.24 1.29
N ILE A 178 4.00 9.84 1.30
CA ILE A 178 3.11 10.04 2.44
C ILE A 178 2.89 8.73 3.18
N LEU A 179 2.74 8.84 4.49
CA LEU A 179 2.64 7.72 5.41
C LEU A 179 1.38 7.89 6.26
N ARG A 180 0.56 6.84 6.38
CA ARG A 180 -0.65 6.89 7.21
C ARG A 180 -0.28 6.83 8.69
N ALA A 181 -0.75 7.82 9.43
CA ALA A 181 -0.61 7.87 10.88
C ALA A 181 -1.86 7.32 11.61
N GLY A 182 -1.97 7.56 12.88
CA GLY A 182 -3.16 7.25 13.69
C GLY A 182 -4.27 8.28 13.53
N GLY A 183 -5.39 8.01 14.21
CA GLY A 183 -6.56 8.88 14.18
C GLY A 183 -7.30 8.86 12.83
N PRO A 184 -8.35 9.69 12.67
CA PRO A 184 -9.24 9.61 11.51
C PRO A 184 -8.61 10.08 10.19
N SER A 185 -7.64 11.04 10.23
CA SER A 185 -7.19 11.73 9.01
C SER A 185 -5.70 12.08 8.97
N ALA A 186 -4.88 11.66 9.96
CA ALA A 186 -3.49 12.08 10.01
C ALA A 186 -2.59 11.31 9.05
N TYR A 187 -1.69 12.05 8.38
CA TYR A 187 -0.62 11.54 7.54
C TYR A 187 0.69 12.26 7.90
N TYR A 188 1.82 11.60 7.67
CA TYR A 188 3.15 12.17 7.77
C TYR A 188 3.85 12.16 6.40
N GLY A 189 4.70 13.16 6.16
CA GLY A 189 5.71 13.14 5.12
C GLY A 189 7.07 12.80 5.72
N ILE A 190 8.08 12.65 4.87
CA ILE A 190 9.49 12.53 5.25
C ILE A 190 10.30 13.68 4.69
N ALA A 191 11.44 13.99 5.33
CA ALA A 191 12.39 15.02 4.87
C ALA A 191 13.82 14.57 5.16
N ASP A 192 14.77 14.96 4.30
CA ASP A 192 16.19 14.63 4.50
C ASP A 192 16.75 15.19 5.81
N SER A 193 16.21 16.32 6.29
CA SER A 193 16.60 16.92 7.57
C SER A 193 16.31 16.06 8.79
N LEU A 194 15.46 15.04 8.64
CA LEU A 194 15.10 14.07 9.69
C LEU A 194 15.84 12.74 9.53
N ARG A 195 16.67 12.61 8.49
CA ARG A 195 17.46 11.41 8.26
C ARG A 195 18.58 11.30 9.29
N PHE A 196 18.80 10.10 9.80
CA PHE A 196 19.98 9.73 10.58
C PHE A 196 20.46 8.34 10.16
N ASP A 197 21.74 8.10 10.27
CA ASP A 197 22.36 6.85 9.86
C ASP A 197 22.65 5.97 11.08
N MET A 198 22.32 4.69 10.99
CA MET A 198 22.66 3.66 11.98
C MET A 198 23.41 2.53 11.27
N ILE A 199 24.67 2.35 11.63
CA ILE A 199 25.50 1.26 11.10
C ILE A 199 25.20 -0.01 11.90
N ARG A 200 24.92 -1.11 11.21
CA ARG A 200 24.71 -2.40 11.87
C ARG A 200 26.02 -2.83 12.54
N PRO A 201 26.00 -3.20 13.85
CA PRO A 201 27.18 -3.73 14.50
C PRO A 201 27.69 -4.99 13.81
N ASP A 202 29.02 -5.08 13.63
CA ASP A 202 29.64 -6.30 13.15
C ASP A 202 29.38 -7.45 14.12
N ALA A 203 29.15 -8.65 13.57
CA ALA A 203 29.11 -9.87 14.37
C ALA A 203 30.51 -10.09 14.96
N ARG A 204 30.60 -10.07 16.30
CA ARG A 204 31.84 -10.45 17.03
C ARG A 204 32.01 -11.95 17.01
#